data_a83305a194f032dedb62fe877f9ce613
#
_entry.id   a83305a194f032dedb62fe877f9ce613
#
_cell.length_a   1.000
_cell.length_b   1.000
_cell.length_c   1.000
_cell.angle_alpha   90.00
_cell.angle_beta   90.00
_cell.angle_gamma   90.00
#
_symmetry.space_group_name_H-M   'P 1'
#
loop_
_entity.id
_entity.type
_entity.pdbx_description
1 polymer ?
#
loop_
_entity_poly.entity_id
_entity_poly.type
_entity_poly.pdbx_seq_one_letter_code
_entity_poly.pdbx_strand_id
1 'polypeptide(L)'
;MPPFKGTNPSKRKQFGQFVLTLEPAKIDSTQKFVYSNAGYTLAALMVEKVTNKSWEALVEHVFNKELKLNVKFSWPENQKQKDTWGHSFENDQLKPIPSSSESHLDYTEPAGDLNMKLKDYIKYIQLNLQGLSGKDNYLKSKTYKFIHTGFENYSLGWYNIIENGTELSTHSGTAFTYYTLVHIDRITGKAFIIFTNSFNPNTQQGVRLLMRKLKESWNH
;
A
#
# COMPACT_ATOMS: atom_id res chain seq x y z
N MET A 1 -12.60 -20.55 -7.36
CA MET A 1 -13.33 -19.43 -6.71
C MET A 1 -14.59 -19.17 -7.50
N PRO A 2 -15.76 -19.00 -6.87
CA PRO A 2 -17.01 -18.74 -7.60
C PRO A 2 -16.93 -17.39 -8.32
N PRO A 3 -17.62 -17.23 -9.47
CA PRO A 3 -17.70 -15.96 -10.16
C PRO A 3 -18.59 -14.99 -9.39
N PHE A 4 -18.02 -13.91 -8.88
CA PHE A 4 -18.78 -12.84 -8.22
C PHE A 4 -19.38 -11.89 -9.24
N LYS A 5 -20.60 -11.38 -9.02
CA LYS A 5 -21.37 -10.60 -9.99
C LYS A 5 -21.81 -9.24 -9.42
N GLY A 6 -22.00 -8.27 -10.30
CA GLY A 6 -22.49 -6.93 -9.96
C GLY A 6 -21.38 -5.89 -9.83
N THR A 7 -21.65 -4.82 -9.10
CA THR A 7 -20.69 -3.74 -8.80
C THR A 7 -19.57 -4.20 -7.86
N ASN A 8 -18.46 -3.48 -7.79
CA ASN A 8 -17.34 -3.83 -6.89
C ASN A 8 -17.78 -3.97 -5.41
N PRO A 9 -18.60 -3.10 -4.83
CA PRO A 9 -19.14 -3.33 -3.48
C PRO A 9 -19.93 -4.64 -3.35
N SER A 10 -20.74 -5.00 -4.37
CA SER A 10 -21.50 -6.26 -4.38
C SER A 10 -20.57 -7.48 -4.47
N LYS A 11 -19.61 -7.45 -5.39
CA LYS A 11 -18.58 -8.51 -5.53
C LYS A 11 -17.78 -8.66 -4.25
N ARG A 12 -17.36 -7.54 -3.62
CA ARG A 12 -16.62 -7.52 -2.34
C ARG A 12 -17.41 -8.21 -1.22
N LYS A 13 -18.71 -7.94 -1.11
CA LYS A 13 -19.58 -8.61 -0.14
C LYS A 13 -19.65 -10.12 -0.38
N GLN A 14 -19.86 -10.54 -1.63
CA GLN A 14 -19.90 -11.98 -2.00
C GLN A 14 -18.56 -12.66 -1.71
N PHE A 15 -17.44 -11.99 -2.04
CA PHE A 15 -16.11 -12.49 -1.71
C PHE A 15 -15.90 -12.64 -0.21
N GLY A 16 -16.29 -11.65 0.59
CA GLY A 16 -16.21 -11.73 2.05
C GLY A 16 -17.02 -12.89 2.62
N GLN A 17 -18.27 -13.08 2.15
CA GLN A 17 -19.09 -14.21 2.52
C GLN A 17 -18.41 -15.54 2.18
N PHE A 18 -17.85 -15.66 0.97
CA PHE A 18 -17.12 -16.85 0.55
C PHE A 18 -15.88 -17.11 1.43
N VAL A 19 -15.07 -16.10 1.69
CA VAL A 19 -13.84 -16.25 2.51
C VAL A 19 -14.18 -16.74 3.92
N LEU A 20 -15.28 -16.28 4.51
CA LEU A 20 -15.72 -16.70 5.83
C LEU A 20 -16.21 -18.15 5.88
N THR A 21 -16.41 -18.82 4.74
CA THR A 21 -16.71 -20.26 4.69
C THR A 21 -15.46 -21.14 4.61
N LEU A 22 -14.30 -20.54 4.39
CA LEU A 22 -13.04 -21.28 4.27
C LEU A 22 -12.45 -21.57 5.66
N GLU A 23 -11.76 -22.69 5.76
CA GLU A 23 -10.95 -22.96 6.96
C GLU A 23 -9.88 -21.88 7.14
N PRO A 24 -9.67 -21.39 8.37
CA PRO A 24 -8.61 -20.45 8.65
C PRO A 24 -7.24 -21.01 8.25
N ALA A 25 -6.35 -20.14 7.79
CA ALA A 25 -4.98 -20.54 7.54
C ALA A 25 -4.35 -21.11 8.82
N LYS A 26 -3.72 -22.27 8.70
CA LYS A 26 -2.97 -22.84 9.82
C LYS A 26 -1.75 -21.96 10.07
N ILE A 27 -1.67 -21.40 11.26
CA ILE A 27 -0.57 -20.57 11.72
C ILE A 27 0.39 -21.47 12.51
N ASP A 28 1.66 -21.50 12.16
CA ASP A 28 2.68 -22.10 13.00
C ASP A 28 2.77 -21.29 14.31
N SER A 29 2.99 -21.98 15.44
CA SER A 29 3.10 -21.37 16.75
C SER A 29 4.19 -20.28 16.85
N THR A 30 5.15 -20.30 15.92
CA THR A 30 6.23 -19.31 15.80
C THR A 30 5.82 -18.08 14.98
N GLN A 31 4.74 -18.16 14.19
CA GLN A 31 4.24 -17.06 13.38
C GLN A 31 3.35 -16.13 14.20
N LYS A 32 3.75 -14.88 14.35
CA LYS A 32 2.98 -13.87 15.08
C LYS A 32 1.87 -13.21 14.25
N PHE A 33 1.93 -13.30 12.93
CA PHE A 33 0.91 -12.82 12.01
C PHE A 33 1.00 -13.53 10.66
N VAL A 34 -0.11 -13.52 9.91
CA VAL A 34 -0.17 -13.93 8.50
C VAL A 34 -0.74 -12.79 7.69
N TYR A 35 0.05 -12.27 6.75
CA TYR A 35 -0.42 -11.26 5.82
C TYR A 35 -1.54 -11.82 4.94
N SER A 36 -2.64 -11.07 4.80
CA SER A 36 -3.79 -11.53 4.04
C SER A 36 -4.49 -10.38 3.30
N ASN A 37 -4.49 -10.42 1.96
CA ASN A 37 -5.30 -9.52 1.15
C ASN A 37 -6.80 -9.69 1.43
N ALA A 38 -7.24 -10.92 1.67
CA ALA A 38 -8.62 -11.19 2.08
C ALA A 38 -8.96 -10.51 3.41
N GLY A 39 -8.02 -10.47 4.37
CA GLY A 39 -8.17 -9.77 5.64
C GLY A 39 -8.43 -8.27 5.45
N TYR A 40 -7.70 -7.61 4.55
CA TYR A 40 -7.95 -6.19 4.22
C TYR A 40 -9.32 -5.97 3.59
N THR A 41 -9.76 -6.88 2.73
CA THR A 41 -11.09 -6.82 2.12
C THR A 41 -12.19 -7.00 3.19
N LEU A 42 -12.01 -7.92 4.14
CA LEU A 42 -12.94 -8.08 5.27
C LEU A 42 -12.95 -6.83 6.17
N ALA A 43 -11.79 -6.24 6.46
CA ALA A 43 -11.71 -4.99 7.22
C ALA A 43 -12.47 -3.85 6.52
N ALA A 44 -12.33 -3.73 5.19
CA ALA A 44 -13.10 -2.76 4.41
C ALA A 44 -14.61 -3.00 4.53
N LEU A 45 -15.08 -4.24 4.43
CA LEU A 45 -16.50 -4.57 4.62
C LEU A 45 -17.02 -4.18 6.01
N MET A 46 -16.20 -4.33 7.05
CA MET A 46 -16.55 -3.88 8.41
C MET A 46 -16.73 -2.37 8.45
N VAL A 47 -15.80 -1.61 7.83
CA VAL A 47 -15.89 -0.15 7.75
C VAL A 47 -17.08 0.30 6.91
N GLU A 48 -17.34 -0.34 5.75
CA GLU A 48 -18.52 -0.09 4.92
C GLU A 48 -19.81 -0.30 5.72
N LYS A 49 -19.87 -1.36 6.52
CA LYS A 49 -21.05 -1.66 7.36
C LYS A 49 -21.30 -0.59 8.43
N VAL A 50 -20.26 -0.12 9.09
CA VAL A 50 -20.36 0.88 10.16
C VAL A 50 -20.68 2.27 9.60
N THR A 51 -20.08 2.62 8.47
CA THR A 51 -20.22 3.97 7.88
C THR A 51 -21.39 4.10 6.91
N ASN A 52 -21.96 2.99 6.46
CA ASN A 52 -22.94 2.92 5.38
C ASN A 52 -22.46 3.60 4.09
N LYS A 53 -21.15 3.56 3.83
CA LYS A 53 -20.50 4.10 2.62
C LYS A 53 -19.65 3.01 1.99
N SER A 54 -19.51 3.00 0.66
CA SER A 54 -18.59 2.07 0.00
C SER A 54 -17.13 2.45 0.25
N TRP A 55 -16.23 1.50 0.10
CA TRP A 55 -14.78 1.71 0.17
C TRP A 55 -14.34 2.86 -0.75
N GLU A 56 -14.84 2.86 -1.98
CA GLU A 56 -14.53 3.87 -2.99
C GLU A 56 -14.98 5.27 -2.53
N ALA A 57 -16.18 5.36 -1.96
CA ALA A 57 -16.69 6.62 -1.40
C ALA A 57 -15.89 7.08 -0.18
N LEU A 58 -15.40 6.16 0.64
CA LEU A 58 -14.55 6.48 1.78
C LEU A 58 -13.17 6.96 1.34
N VAL A 59 -12.55 6.30 0.37
CA VAL A 59 -11.27 6.74 -0.21
C VAL A 59 -11.41 8.13 -0.83
N GLU A 60 -12.43 8.37 -1.64
CA GLU A 60 -12.69 9.68 -2.23
C GLU A 60 -12.88 10.76 -1.15
N HIS A 61 -13.63 10.46 -0.12
CA HIS A 61 -13.89 11.41 0.96
C HIS A 61 -12.63 11.72 1.77
N VAL A 62 -11.95 10.71 2.28
CA VAL A 62 -10.81 10.90 3.17
C VAL A 62 -9.59 11.41 2.41
N PHE A 63 -9.19 10.71 1.36
CA PHE A 63 -7.93 11.03 0.69
C PHE A 63 -8.06 12.23 -0.25
N ASN A 64 -9.11 12.30 -1.06
CA ASN A 64 -9.19 13.34 -2.08
C ASN A 64 -9.83 14.63 -1.55
N LYS A 65 -10.91 14.53 -0.75
CA LYS A 65 -11.60 15.74 -0.26
C LYS A 65 -10.98 16.33 0.99
N GLU A 66 -10.66 15.50 2.00
CA GLU A 66 -10.12 16.00 3.27
C GLU A 66 -8.61 16.22 3.20
N LEU A 67 -7.84 15.18 2.81
CA LEU A 67 -6.38 15.24 2.77
C LEU A 67 -5.81 15.91 1.51
N LYS A 68 -6.64 16.18 0.50
CA LYS A 68 -6.24 16.80 -0.79
C LYS A 68 -5.12 16.02 -1.50
N LEU A 69 -5.19 14.69 -1.41
CA LEU A 69 -4.31 13.76 -2.12
C LEU A 69 -5.07 13.27 -3.35
N ASN A 70 -4.49 13.34 -4.52
CA ASN A 70 -5.14 12.85 -5.74
C ASN A 70 -4.96 11.33 -5.88
N VAL A 71 -5.75 10.58 -5.11
CA VAL A 71 -5.76 9.11 -5.11
C VAL A 71 -6.76 8.61 -6.14
N LYS A 72 -6.39 7.59 -6.89
CA LYS A 72 -7.21 6.90 -7.87
C LYS A 72 -7.17 5.40 -7.62
N PHE A 73 -8.09 4.68 -8.24
CA PHE A 73 -8.13 3.23 -8.22
C PHE A 73 -7.44 2.66 -9.45
N SER A 74 -6.89 1.46 -9.30
CA SER A 74 -6.26 0.70 -10.37
C SER A 74 -5.00 1.35 -10.97
N TRP A 75 -4.60 0.91 -12.15
CA TRP A 75 -3.44 1.44 -12.82
C TRP A 75 -3.65 2.90 -13.27
N PRO A 76 -2.56 3.69 -13.38
CA PRO A 76 -2.65 5.04 -13.93
C PRO A 76 -3.27 5.03 -15.33
N GLU A 77 -4.35 5.77 -15.53
CA GLU A 77 -4.95 5.93 -16.86
C GLU A 77 -4.04 6.76 -17.75
N ASN A 78 -3.47 6.11 -18.74
CA ASN A 78 -2.53 6.75 -19.67
C ASN A 78 -3.16 7.18 -20.99
N GLN A 79 -4.47 7.44 -21.01
CA GLN A 79 -5.18 7.81 -22.23
C GLN A 79 -4.63 9.06 -22.93
N LYS A 80 -3.84 9.89 -22.24
CA LYS A 80 -3.25 11.12 -22.76
C LYS A 80 -1.72 11.17 -22.67
N GLN A 81 -1.05 10.03 -22.53
CA GLN A 81 0.42 9.93 -22.41
C GLN A 81 1.03 10.79 -21.26
N LYS A 82 0.24 11.14 -20.25
CA LYS A 82 0.69 12.02 -19.16
C LYS A 82 1.11 11.26 -17.89
N ASP A 83 0.76 9.99 -17.79
CA ASP A 83 1.09 9.17 -16.64
C ASP A 83 2.17 8.14 -17.03
N THR A 84 2.88 7.63 -16.05
CA THR A 84 3.99 6.69 -16.25
C THR A 84 3.45 5.32 -16.66
N TRP A 85 3.89 4.79 -17.78
CA TRP A 85 3.58 3.43 -18.21
C TRP A 85 4.34 2.41 -17.36
N GLY A 86 3.68 1.30 -17.09
CA GLY A 86 4.35 0.10 -16.56
C GLY A 86 5.20 -0.57 -17.64
N HIS A 87 6.22 -1.32 -17.24
CA HIS A 87 7.09 -2.04 -18.16
C HIS A 87 7.24 -3.50 -17.73
N SER A 88 6.94 -4.43 -18.62
CA SER A 88 7.36 -5.83 -18.49
C SER A 88 8.84 -5.98 -18.84
N PHE A 89 9.44 -7.06 -18.35
CA PHE A 89 10.82 -7.42 -18.68
C PHE A 89 10.80 -8.77 -19.43
N GLU A 90 11.07 -8.73 -20.71
CA GLU A 90 11.02 -9.88 -21.60
C GLU A 90 12.24 -9.87 -22.51
N ASN A 91 12.94 -11.03 -22.63
CA ASN A 91 14.13 -11.18 -23.46
C ASN A 91 15.19 -10.07 -23.18
N ASP A 92 15.47 -9.81 -21.90
CA ASP A 92 16.41 -8.78 -21.44
C ASP A 92 16.08 -7.34 -21.88
N GLN A 93 14.83 -7.08 -22.24
CA GLN A 93 14.37 -5.76 -22.65
C GLN A 93 13.13 -5.33 -21.85
N LEU A 94 13.08 -4.04 -21.54
CA LEU A 94 11.89 -3.40 -20.99
C LEU A 94 10.91 -3.09 -22.11
N LYS A 95 9.70 -3.62 -22.01
CA LYS A 95 8.59 -3.35 -22.94
C LYS A 95 7.49 -2.57 -22.24
N PRO A 96 7.07 -1.43 -22.77
CA PRO A 96 5.99 -0.66 -22.19
C PRO A 96 4.67 -1.42 -22.29
N ILE A 97 3.89 -1.40 -21.23
CA ILE A 97 2.54 -1.96 -21.17
C ILE A 97 1.55 -0.80 -21.16
N PRO A 98 0.70 -0.69 -22.19
CA PRO A 98 -0.34 0.31 -22.24
C PRO A 98 -1.31 0.17 -21.05
N SER A 99 -1.80 1.27 -20.51
CA SER A 99 -2.74 1.30 -19.39
C SER A 99 -4.11 0.68 -19.70
N SER A 100 -4.42 0.41 -20.95
CA SER A 100 -5.60 -0.35 -21.38
C SER A 100 -5.51 -1.86 -21.12
N SER A 101 -4.33 -2.37 -20.72
CA SER A 101 -4.23 -3.74 -20.22
C SER A 101 -4.92 -3.80 -18.86
N GLU A 102 -6.03 -4.51 -18.82
CA GLU A 102 -6.94 -4.59 -17.67
C GLU A 102 -6.29 -5.29 -16.47
N SER A 103 -5.73 -4.51 -15.58
CA SER A 103 -5.20 -5.01 -14.32
C SER A 103 -5.90 -4.33 -13.16
N HIS A 104 -7.05 -4.87 -12.79
CA HIS A 104 -7.84 -4.40 -11.67
C HIS A 104 -7.95 -5.47 -10.59
N LEU A 105 -7.82 -5.09 -9.33
CA LEU A 105 -8.10 -5.98 -8.21
C LEU A 105 -9.59 -6.08 -7.90
N ASP A 106 -10.44 -5.30 -8.56
CA ASP A 106 -11.89 -5.28 -8.42
C ASP A 106 -12.33 -5.28 -6.94
N TYR A 107 -12.99 -6.35 -6.53
CA TYR A 107 -13.51 -6.49 -5.16
C TYR A 107 -12.43 -6.60 -4.07
N THR A 108 -11.17 -6.84 -4.43
CA THR A 108 -10.03 -6.86 -3.50
C THR A 108 -9.23 -5.56 -3.48
N GLU A 109 -9.72 -4.49 -4.10
CA GLU A 109 -9.12 -3.14 -4.09
C GLU A 109 -8.65 -2.66 -2.70
N PRO A 110 -9.35 -2.94 -1.58
CA PRO A 110 -8.89 -2.53 -0.27
C PRO A 110 -7.53 -3.12 0.14
N ALA A 111 -7.09 -4.18 -0.51
CA ALA A 111 -5.80 -4.80 -0.25
C ALA A 111 -4.62 -4.14 -0.97
N GLY A 112 -4.86 -3.21 -1.96
CA GLY A 112 -3.73 -2.57 -2.58
C GLY A 112 -3.92 -2.01 -3.99
N ASP A 113 -5.10 -1.66 -4.43
CA ASP A 113 -5.33 -1.14 -5.80
C ASP A 113 -5.45 0.39 -5.87
N LEU A 114 -4.79 1.10 -4.96
CA LEU A 114 -4.73 2.56 -4.99
C LEU A 114 -3.48 3.03 -5.71
N ASN A 115 -3.63 4.02 -6.59
CA ASN A 115 -2.51 4.72 -7.17
C ASN A 115 -2.54 6.21 -6.85
N MET A 116 -1.37 6.82 -6.74
CA MET A 116 -1.19 8.26 -6.59
C MET A 116 0.17 8.69 -7.11
N LYS A 117 0.32 9.98 -7.39
CA LYS A 117 1.63 10.54 -7.76
C LYS A 117 2.56 10.57 -6.55
N LEU A 118 3.86 10.42 -6.79
CA LEU A 118 4.87 10.46 -5.73
C LEU A 118 4.73 11.69 -4.82
N LYS A 119 4.45 12.87 -5.38
CA LYS A 119 4.23 14.10 -4.60
C LYS A 119 3.09 14.01 -3.59
N ASP A 120 2.02 13.29 -3.91
CA ASP A 120 0.88 13.12 -3.02
C ASP A 120 1.16 12.04 -1.97
N TYR A 121 1.90 10.99 -2.36
CA TYR A 121 2.40 10.00 -1.41
C TYR A 121 3.38 10.61 -0.39
N ILE A 122 4.26 11.52 -0.83
CA ILE A 122 5.14 12.29 0.08
C ILE A 122 4.33 13.05 1.12
N LYS A 123 3.25 13.74 0.73
CA LYS A 123 2.36 14.42 1.70
C LYS A 123 1.75 13.46 2.70
N TYR A 124 1.28 12.30 2.25
CA TYR A 124 0.78 11.25 3.13
C TYR A 124 1.85 10.79 4.14
N ILE A 125 3.07 10.56 3.69
CA ILE A 125 4.19 10.18 4.57
C ILE A 125 4.56 11.31 5.53
N GLN A 126 4.49 12.57 5.12
CA GLN A 126 4.72 13.72 6.00
C GLN A 126 3.71 13.79 7.15
N LEU A 127 2.42 13.46 6.91
CA LEU A 127 1.43 13.36 7.99
C LEU A 127 1.81 12.26 9.00
N ASN A 128 2.29 11.11 8.51
CA ASN A 128 2.77 10.03 9.37
C ASN A 128 3.99 10.46 10.20
N LEU A 129 4.98 11.12 9.58
CA LEU A 129 6.16 11.63 10.28
C LEU A 129 5.81 12.63 11.38
N GLN A 130 4.91 13.58 11.08
CA GLN A 130 4.41 14.55 12.07
C GLN A 130 3.72 13.83 13.24
N GLY A 131 2.85 12.87 12.95
CA GLY A 131 2.16 12.09 13.97
C GLY A 131 3.13 11.28 14.84
N LEU A 132 4.11 10.63 14.22
CA LEU A 132 5.15 9.87 14.94
C LEU A 132 6.02 10.77 15.82
N SER A 133 6.29 12.02 15.39
CA SER A 133 7.03 13.01 16.19
C SER A 133 6.22 13.62 17.36
N GLY A 134 4.98 13.19 17.57
CA GLY A 134 4.15 13.67 18.68
C GLY A 134 3.18 14.79 18.32
N LYS A 135 3.10 15.20 17.03
CA LYS A 135 2.20 16.28 16.58
C LYS A 135 0.88 15.71 16.07
N ASP A 136 -0.22 16.16 16.66
CA ASP A 136 -1.55 15.91 16.12
C ASP A 136 -1.70 16.61 14.77
N ASN A 137 -2.35 15.93 13.81
CA ASN A 137 -2.72 16.52 12.53
C ASN A 137 -4.08 15.96 12.08
N TYR A 138 -4.21 15.27 10.95
CA TYR A 138 -5.45 14.61 10.55
C TYR A 138 -5.91 13.55 11.57
N LEU A 139 -4.97 12.78 12.11
CA LEU A 139 -5.19 11.88 13.23
C LEU A 139 -4.42 12.39 14.47
N LYS A 140 -4.80 11.87 15.63
CA LYS A 140 -4.02 12.08 16.87
C LYS A 140 -2.67 11.37 16.77
N SER A 141 -1.63 11.96 17.32
CA SER A 141 -0.28 11.37 17.37
C SER A 141 -0.29 9.93 17.92
N LYS A 142 -1.05 9.69 19.00
CA LYS A 142 -1.19 8.33 19.58
C LYS A 142 -1.74 7.33 18.56
N THR A 143 -2.60 7.76 17.62
CA THR A 143 -3.15 6.90 16.56
C THR A 143 -2.08 6.56 15.54
N TYR A 144 -1.27 7.53 15.10
CA TYR A 144 -0.14 7.25 14.21
C TYR A 144 0.85 6.26 14.85
N LYS A 145 1.22 6.47 16.12
CA LYS A 145 2.09 5.54 16.85
C LYS A 145 1.50 4.13 16.87
N PHE A 146 0.20 4.01 17.17
CA PHE A 146 -0.48 2.71 17.16
C PHE A 146 -0.51 2.07 15.77
N ILE A 147 -0.79 2.84 14.71
CA ILE A 147 -0.77 2.34 13.32
C ILE A 147 0.60 1.74 12.99
N HIS A 148 1.69 2.37 13.41
CA HIS A 148 3.04 1.94 13.06
C HIS A 148 3.61 0.86 13.99
N THR A 149 3.29 0.88 15.29
CA THR A 149 3.94 0.06 16.30
C THR A 149 2.99 -0.62 17.29
N GLY A 150 1.69 -0.54 17.06
CA GLY A 150 0.68 -1.15 17.96
C GLY A 150 0.73 -2.68 18.00
N PHE A 151 1.30 -3.31 16.99
CA PHE A 151 1.53 -4.74 16.93
C PHE A 151 2.98 -5.03 16.57
N GLU A 152 3.51 -6.12 17.16
CA GLU A 152 4.89 -6.56 16.90
C GLU A 152 5.03 -7.10 15.45
N ASN A 153 6.17 -6.85 14.82
CA ASN A 153 6.55 -7.25 13.46
C ASN A 153 5.69 -6.64 12.33
N TYR A 154 4.38 -6.62 12.45
CA TYR A 154 3.47 -6.04 11.48
C TYR A 154 2.29 -5.38 12.18
N SER A 155 2.21 -4.07 12.07
CA SER A 155 1.07 -3.29 12.56
C SER A 155 0.15 -2.92 11.39
N LEU A 156 -0.73 -1.98 11.53
CA LEU A 156 -1.78 -1.67 10.54
C LEU A 156 -1.21 -1.12 9.22
N GLY A 157 -0.76 -2.00 8.35
CA GLY A 157 -0.15 -1.68 7.05
C GLY A 157 1.38 -1.49 7.08
N TRP A 158 2.03 -1.61 8.23
CA TRP A 158 3.46 -1.34 8.38
C TRP A 158 4.21 -2.54 8.98
N TYR A 159 5.28 -2.96 8.33
CA TYR A 159 6.26 -3.85 8.95
C TYR A 159 7.12 -3.05 9.93
N ASN A 160 7.30 -3.61 11.13
CA ASN A 160 8.18 -3.10 12.16
C ASN A 160 9.48 -3.89 12.11
N ILE A 161 10.56 -3.26 11.74
CA ILE A 161 11.87 -3.91 11.67
C ILE A 161 12.92 -3.08 12.41
N ILE A 162 13.92 -3.75 12.94
CA ILE A 162 15.14 -3.14 13.45
C ILE A 162 16.27 -3.54 12.51
N GLU A 163 16.89 -2.57 11.89
CA GLU A 163 17.99 -2.75 10.95
C GLU A 163 19.18 -1.90 11.40
N ASN A 164 20.28 -2.55 11.79
CA ASN A 164 21.51 -1.87 12.27
C ASN A 164 21.24 -0.81 13.36
N GLY A 165 20.39 -1.13 14.31
CA GLY A 165 20.02 -0.20 15.40
C GLY A 165 19.00 0.88 15.01
N THR A 166 18.56 0.92 13.78
CA THR A 166 17.52 1.84 13.31
C THR A 166 16.15 1.18 13.40
N GLU A 167 15.20 1.85 14.03
CA GLU A 167 13.80 1.41 14.08
C GLU A 167 13.04 1.88 12.83
N LEU A 168 12.64 0.94 11.99
CA LEU A 168 11.98 1.24 10.74
C LEU A 168 10.51 0.81 10.74
N SER A 169 9.65 1.67 10.21
CA SER A 169 8.38 1.27 9.64
C SER A 169 8.56 1.18 8.13
N THR A 170 8.28 0.03 7.54
CA THR A 170 8.43 -0.18 6.11
C THR A 170 7.17 -0.75 5.49
N HIS A 171 6.92 -0.37 4.26
CA HIS A 171 5.86 -0.92 3.43
C HIS A 171 6.35 -1.04 1.99
N SER A 172 6.02 -2.15 1.35
CA SER A 172 6.23 -2.33 -0.09
C SER A 172 4.95 -2.80 -0.74
N GLY A 173 4.76 -2.42 -1.99
CA GLY A 173 3.61 -2.84 -2.77
C GLY A 173 3.98 -3.14 -4.22
N THR A 174 3.27 -4.09 -4.81
CA THR A 174 3.36 -4.40 -6.24
C THR A 174 1.99 -4.34 -6.87
N ALA A 175 1.93 -3.76 -8.05
CA ALA A 175 0.78 -3.84 -8.92
C ALA A 175 1.29 -4.24 -10.31
N PHE A 176 1.48 -5.54 -10.52
CA PHE A 176 2.08 -6.15 -11.71
C PHE A 176 3.47 -5.60 -12.04
N THR A 177 3.57 -4.55 -12.85
CA THR A 177 4.83 -3.94 -13.23
C THR A 177 5.26 -2.79 -12.34
N TYR A 178 4.37 -2.25 -11.51
CA TYR A 178 4.74 -1.20 -10.58
C TYR A 178 5.23 -1.80 -9.27
N TYR A 179 6.24 -1.17 -8.68
CA TYR A 179 6.71 -1.51 -7.34
C TYR A 179 7.02 -0.24 -6.56
N THR A 180 6.63 -0.25 -5.30
CA THR A 180 6.87 0.85 -4.37
C THR A 180 7.54 0.33 -3.11
N LEU A 181 8.45 1.12 -2.55
CA LEU A 181 9.08 0.85 -1.26
C LEU A 181 9.18 2.14 -0.47
N VAL A 182 8.80 2.09 0.79
CA VAL A 182 8.99 3.17 1.75
C VAL A 182 9.65 2.65 3.02
N HIS A 183 10.63 3.38 3.52
CA HIS A 183 11.23 3.23 4.85
C HIS A 183 11.02 4.53 5.63
N ILE A 184 10.43 4.44 6.81
CA ILE A 184 10.36 5.53 7.78
C ILE A 184 11.27 5.16 8.95
N ASP A 185 12.34 5.92 9.12
CA ASP A 185 13.18 5.86 10.31
C ASP A 185 12.49 6.61 11.44
N ARG A 186 12.01 5.87 12.43
CA ARG A 186 11.26 6.43 13.55
C ARG A 186 12.12 7.17 14.55
N ILE A 187 13.42 6.90 14.58
CA ILE A 187 14.38 7.56 15.49
C ILE A 187 14.72 8.94 14.94
N THR A 188 15.11 9.01 13.67
CA THR A 188 15.54 10.27 13.05
C THR A 188 14.41 11.09 12.45
N GLY A 189 13.21 10.51 12.33
CA GLY A 189 12.06 11.17 11.69
C GLY A 189 12.24 11.39 10.19
N LYS A 190 12.99 10.53 9.51
CA LYS A 190 13.25 10.59 8.08
C LYS A 190 12.48 9.50 7.33
N ALA A 191 12.14 9.79 6.08
CA ALA A 191 11.52 8.80 5.21
C ALA A 191 12.21 8.76 3.85
N PHE A 192 12.36 7.55 3.31
CA PHE A 192 12.92 7.27 2.00
C PHE A 192 11.87 6.53 1.18
N ILE A 193 11.59 7.02 -0.02
CA ILE A 193 10.51 6.53 -0.87
C ILE A 193 11.06 6.25 -2.25
N ILE A 194 10.76 5.06 -2.79
CA ILE A 194 11.12 4.67 -4.14
C ILE A 194 9.86 4.16 -4.84
N PHE A 195 9.58 4.73 -6.01
CA PHE A 195 8.58 4.25 -6.93
C PHE A 195 9.26 3.78 -8.22
N THR A 196 8.89 2.61 -8.71
CA THR A 196 9.34 2.11 -10.01
C THR A 196 8.15 1.67 -10.86
N ASN A 197 8.31 1.76 -12.16
CA ASN A 197 7.33 1.31 -13.14
C ASN A 197 7.74 0.01 -13.86
N SER A 198 8.69 -0.71 -13.27
CA SER A 198 9.07 -2.06 -13.65
C SER A 198 9.27 -2.89 -12.39
N PHE A 199 8.83 -4.14 -12.41
CA PHE A 199 8.97 -5.08 -11.29
C PHE A 199 9.44 -6.45 -11.80
N ASN A 200 10.69 -6.75 -11.48
CA ASN A 200 11.34 -8.02 -11.78
C ASN A 200 12.50 -8.23 -10.77
N PRO A 201 13.17 -9.37 -10.73
CA PRO A 201 14.26 -9.61 -9.78
C PRO A 201 15.38 -8.57 -9.82
N ASN A 202 15.74 -8.06 -11.00
CA ASN A 202 16.78 -7.02 -11.14
C ASN A 202 16.29 -5.68 -10.57
N THR A 203 15.01 -5.32 -10.78
CA THR A 203 14.40 -4.12 -10.19
C THR A 203 14.43 -4.20 -8.68
N GLN A 204 14.09 -5.34 -8.08
CA GLN A 204 14.13 -5.49 -6.63
C GLN A 204 15.54 -5.29 -6.06
N GLN A 205 16.54 -5.85 -6.72
CA GLN A 205 17.94 -5.68 -6.33
C GLN A 205 18.37 -4.21 -6.45
N GLY A 206 18.04 -3.57 -7.58
CA GLY A 206 18.31 -2.15 -7.81
C GLY A 206 17.65 -1.23 -6.79
N VAL A 207 16.39 -1.50 -6.44
CA VAL A 207 15.66 -0.72 -5.41
C VAL A 207 16.31 -0.87 -4.03
N ARG A 208 16.74 -2.08 -3.65
CA ARG A 208 17.46 -2.28 -2.37
C ARG A 208 18.78 -1.52 -2.35
N LEU A 209 19.54 -1.57 -3.44
CA LEU A 209 20.79 -0.81 -3.57
C LEU A 209 20.54 0.69 -3.50
N LEU A 210 19.57 1.20 -4.23
CA LEU A 210 19.18 2.62 -4.22
C LEU A 210 18.74 3.06 -2.81
N MET A 211 17.91 2.26 -2.14
CA MET A 211 17.48 2.55 -0.77
C MET A 211 18.67 2.70 0.18
N ARG A 212 19.63 1.80 0.10
CA ARG A 212 20.86 1.87 0.88
C ARG A 212 21.64 3.16 0.58
N LYS A 213 21.85 3.48 -0.69
CA LYS A 213 22.58 4.69 -1.10
C LYS A 213 21.87 5.98 -0.68
N LEU A 214 20.54 6.03 -0.75
CA LEU A 214 19.77 7.17 -0.25
C LEU A 214 19.96 7.38 1.26
N LYS A 215 19.96 6.28 2.03
CA LYS A 215 20.24 6.35 3.47
C LYS A 215 21.66 6.80 3.78
N GLU A 216 22.65 6.29 3.06
CA GLU A 216 24.07 6.68 3.21
C GLU A 216 24.29 8.15 2.87
N SER A 217 23.78 8.62 1.73
CA SER A 217 23.98 10.01 1.26
C SER A 217 23.34 11.07 2.15
N TRP A 218 22.39 10.69 2.99
CA TRP A 218 21.71 11.60 3.91
C TRP A 218 22.42 11.71 5.27
N ASN A 219 23.32 10.81 5.59
CA ASN A 219 24.06 10.80 6.85
C ASN A 219 25.39 11.57 6.77
N HIS A 220 25.66 12.19 5.63
CA HIS A 220 26.73 13.13 5.36
C HIS A 220 26.20 14.55 5.17
#